data_0bbd94cd9d95f279afa1a116ca1de6f5
#
_entry.id   0bbd94cd9d95f279afa1a116ca1de6f5
#
_cell.length_a   1.000
_cell.length_b   1.000
_cell.length_c   1.000
_cell.angle_alpha   90.00
_cell.angle_beta   90.00
_cell.angle_gamma   90.00
#
_symmetry.space_group_name_H-M   'P 1'
#
loop_
_entity.id
_entity.type
_entity.pdbx_description
1 polymer ?
#
loop_
_entity_poly.entity_id
_entity_poly.type
_entity_poly.pdbx_seq_one_letter_code
_entity_poly.pdbx_strand_id
1 'polypeptide(L)'
;MANELAYKGKYAEIAEYAKGAVEKYISGTDTQIDFVDPFDPKLNTKALNKLGVKWDNNASNEDKLARIMTQKYIALFPLSTEAWAEQRRTGYPVLFPAYVNESNGAVTTEEGVRRQIYSSNAGDTNAEGLKTGIDLLNKENSSKTGHSGDQGGTRLWWDNAAKGNF
;
A
#
# COMPACT_ATOMS: atom_id res chain seq x y z
N MET A 1 0.40 28.65 7.34
CA MET A 1 -0.60 29.25 8.27
C MET A 1 -0.41 28.78 9.72
N ALA A 2 -0.53 27.49 10.10
CA ALA A 2 -0.36 27.05 11.51
C ALA A 2 0.98 27.47 12.12
N ASN A 3 2.11 27.29 11.42
CA ASN A 3 3.42 27.72 11.88
C ASN A 3 3.53 29.27 12.05
N GLU A 4 2.86 30.01 11.18
CA GLU A 4 2.83 31.46 11.27
C GLU A 4 2.02 31.93 12.49
N LEU A 5 0.89 31.30 12.77
CA LEU A 5 0.09 31.59 13.96
C LEU A 5 0.83 31.22 15.25
N ALA A 6 1.55 30.08 15.26
CA ALA A 6 2.39 29.69 16.39
C ALA A 6 3.49 30.71 16.66
N TYR A 7 4.18 31.16 15.63
CA TYR A 7 5.22 32.16 15.75
C TYR A 7 4.70 33.49 16.33
N LYS A 8 3.48 33.87 15.99
CA LYS A 8 2.79 35.04 16.53
C LYS A 8 2.18 34.85 17.93
N GLY A 9 2.35 33.66 18.55
CA GLY A 9 1.80 33.34 19.87
C GLY A 9 0.28 33.15 19.91
N LYS A 10 -0.36 32.88 18.78
CA LYS A 10 -1.83 32.75 18.64
C LYS A 10 -2.29 31.29 18.76
N TYR A 11 -2.01 30.66 19.89
CA TYR A 11 -2.29 29.24 20.07
C TYR A 11 -3.78 28.86 19.98
N ALA A 12 -4.69 29.73 20.42
CA ALA A 12 -6.13 29.49 20.28
C ALA A 12 -6.55 29.44 18.82
N GLU A 13 -6.05 30.35 18.00
CA GLU A 13 -6.32 30.36 16.54
C GLU A 13 -5.71 29.15 15.84
N ILE A 14 -4.56 28.63 16.30
CA ILE A 14 -3.97 27.40 15.80
C ILE A 14 -4.87 26.22 16.11
N ALA A 15 -5.39 26.13 17.33
CA ALA A 15 -6.29 25.03 17.73
C ALA A 15 -7.57 25.02 16.90
N GLU A 16 -8.20 26.19 16.70
CA GLU A 16 -9.40 26.29 15.85
C GLU A 16 -9.10 25.96 14.38
N TYR A 17 -7.97 26.41 13.85
CA TYR A 17 -7.54 26.07 12.51
C TYR A 17 -7.34 24.56 12.36
N ALA A 18 -6.65 23.92 13.32
CA ALA A 18 -6.40 22.48 13.30
C ALA A 18 -7.72 21.68 13.39
N LYS A 19 -8.63 22.09 14.27
CA LYS A 19 -9.97 21.50 14.42
C LYS A 19 -10.76 21.58 13.11
N GLY A 20 -10.83 22.78 12.51
CA GLY A 20 -11.53 22.98 11.24
C GLY A 20 -10.92 22.16 10.10
N ALA A 21 -9.60 22.01 10.04
CA ALA A 21 -8.92 21.17 9.07
C ALA A 21 -9.27 19.68 9.25
N VAL A 22 -9.31 19.19 10.50
CA VAL A 22 -9.70 17.81 10.81
C VAL A 22 -11.17 17.58 10.46
N GLU A 23 -12.07 18.47 10.86
CA GLU A 23 -13.51 18.37 10.54
C GLU A 23 -13.75 18.34 9.02
N LYS A 24 -13.07 19.21 8.27
CA LYS A 24 -13.12 19.22 6.83
C LYS A 24 -12.62 17.90 6.24
N TYR A 25 -11.51 17.37 6.78
CA TYR A 25 -10.95 16.11 6.33
C TYR A 25 -11.90 14.94 6.53
N ILE A 26 -12.41 14.74 7.77
CA ILE A 26 -13.29 13.61 8.09
C ILE A 26 -14.68 13.70 7.45
N SER A 27 -15.15 14.91 7.14
CA SER A 27 -16.40 15.13 6.39
C SER A 27 -16.22 15.05 4.88
N GLY A 28 -14.97 14.94 4.40
CA GLY A 28 -14.62 14.97 2.99
C GLY A 28 -15.21 13.81 2.21
N THR A 29 -15.86 14.13 1.12
CA THR A 29 -16.35 13.17 0.13
C THR A 29 -15.41 13.13 -1.09
N ASP A 30 -14.43 14.02 -1.10
CA ASP A 30 -13.46 14.12 -2.19
C ASP A 30 -12.65 12.83 -2.31
N THR A 31 -12.47 12.40 -3.53
CA THR A 31 -11.69 11.23 -3.88
C THR A 31 -10.41 11.66 -4.58
N GLN A 32 -9.48 10.74 -4.76
CA GLN A 32 -8.34 10.99 -5.62
C GLN A 32 -8.83 11.34 -7.03
N ILE A 33 -8.29 12.40 -7.62
CA ILE A 33 -8.57 12.82 -8.99
C ILE A 33 -7.53 12.24 -9.96
N ASP A 34 -7.93 12.11 -11.22
CA ASP A 34 -6.99 11.73 -12.29
C ASP A 34 -5.89 12.79 -12.40
N PHE A 35 -4.64 12.35 -12.52
CA PHE A 35 -3.53 13.23 -12.82
C PHE A 35 -3.41 13.40 -14.32
N VAL A 36 -3.40 14.65 -14.79
CA VAL A 36 -3.16 15.02 -16.18
C VAL A 36 -1.84 15.76 -16.25
N ASP A 37 -0.86 15.13 -16.90
CA ASP A 37 0.44 15.73 -17.08
C ASP A 37 0.36 16.88 -18.09
N PRO A 38 0.86 18.08 -17.76
CA PRO A 38 0.77 19.24 -18.64
C PRO A 38 1.72 19.19 -19.84
N PHE A 39 2.69 18.27 -19.87
CA PHE A 39 3.74 18.21 -20.88
C PHE A 39 3.74 16.91 -21.68
N ASP A 40 3.48 15.77 -21.05
CA ASP A 40 3.47 14.46 -21.70
C ASP A 40 2.20 13.66 -21.35
N PRO A 41 1.24 13.54 -22.30
CA PRO A 41 0.02 12.76 -22.06
C PRO A 41 0.25 11.28 -21.71
N LYS A 42 1.44 10.72 -21.98
CA LYS A 42 1.77 9.34 -21.60
C LYS A 42 1.93 9.17 -20.08
N LEU A 43 2.17 10.27 -19.37
CA LEU A 43 2.27 10.30 -17.92
C LEU A 43 0.91 10.51 -17.22
N ASN A 44 -0.16 10.67 -18.00
CA ASN A 44 -1.51 10.74 -17.43
C ASN A 44 -1.83 9.47 -16.64
N THR A 45 -2.29 9.65 -15.41
CA THR A 45 -2.57 8.54 -14.50
C THR A 45 -3.99 8.63 -13.96
N LYS A 46 -4.73 7.54 -14.11
CA LYS A 46 -6.09 7.40 -13.56
C LYS A 46 -6.05 7.25 -12.04
N ALA A 47 -7.00 7.89 -11.37
CA ALA A 47 -7.19 7.69 -9.94
C ALA A 47 -7.55 6.24 -9.62
N LEU A 48 -6.82 5.64 -8.68
CA LEU A 48 -7.00 4.25 -8.26
C LEU A 48 -7.90 4.14 -7.02
N ASN A 49 -7.86 5.14 -6.13
CA ASN A 49 -8.67 5.19 -4.92
C ASN A 49 -9.83 6.17 -5.13
N LYS A 50 -11.05 5.64 -5.18
CA LYS A 50 -12.28 6.42 -5.46
C LYS A 50 -13.18 6.54 -4.24
N LEU A 51 -12.68 6.21 -3.05
CA LEU A 51 -13.41 6.32 -1.81
C LEU A 51 -12.97 7.56 -1.04
N GLY A 52 -13.93 8.43 -0.71
CA GLY A 52 -13.68 9.57 0.18
C GLY A 52 -13.47 9.13 1.63
N VAL A 53 -13.08 10.06 2.48
CA VAL A 53 -12.81 9.80 3.91
C VAL A 53 -14.11 9.60 4.70
N LYS A 54 -15.17 10.29 4.32
CA LYS A 54 -16.46 10.23 5.02
C LYS A 54 -16.98 8.80 5.12
N TRP A 55 -17.31 8.40 6.34
CA TRP A 55 -17.88 7.08 6.60
C TRP A 55 -19.28 6.93 6.00
N ASP A 56 -19.52 5.78 5.35
CA ASP A 56 -20.81 5.40 4.82
C ASP A 56 -21.27 4.07 5.42
N ASN A 57 -22.33 4.10 6.22
CA ASN A 57 -22.89 2.91 6.86
C ASN A 57 -23.50 1.92 5.85
N ASN A 58 -23.92 2.39 4.69
CA ASN A 58 -24.56 1.58 3.64
C ASN A 58 -23.54 1.02 2.63
N ALA A 59 -22.27 1.41 2.73
CA ALA A 59 -21.24 0.88 1.86
C ALA A 59 -21.01 -0.62 2.07
N SER A 60 -20.50 -1.30 1.05
CA SER A 60 -20.10 -2.70 1.13
C SER A 60 -19.02 -2.91 2.22
N ASN A 61 -18.89 -4.14 2.71
CA ASN A 61 -17.80 -4.46 3.65
C ASN A 61 -16.42 -4.21 3.04
N GLU A 62 -16.26 -4.46 1.74
CA GLU A 62 -15.03 -4.20 1.02
C GLU A 62 -14.70 -2.70 0.95
N ASP A 63 -15.68 -1.84 0.66
CA ASP A 63 -15.49 -0.39 0.67
C ASP A 63 -15.18 0.15 2.06
N LYS A 64 -15.82 -0.41 3.09
CA LYS A 64 -15.53 -0.07 4.49
C LYS A 64 -14.10 -0.44 4.85
N LEU A 65 -13.67 -1.65 4.48
CA LEU A 65 -12.29 -2.10 4.69
C LEU A 65 -11.31 -1.19 3.95
N ALA A 66 -11.55 -0.90 2.69
CA ALA A 66 -10.70 -0.02 1.89
C ALA A 66 -10.54 1.37 2.52
N ARG A 67 -11.62 1.96 3.06
CA ARG A 67 -11.55 3.24 3.80
C ARG A 67 -10.68 3.13 5.03
N ILE A 68 -10.91 2.11 5.87
CA ILE A 68 -10.14 1.90 7.11
C ILE A 68 -8.67 1.69 6.78
N MET A 69 -8.34 0.83 5.82
CA MET A 69 -6.96 0.52 5.46
C MET A 69 -6.24 1.70 4.83
N THR A 70 -6.93 2.51 4.04
CA THR A 70 -6.35 3.74 3.50
C THR A 70 -6.00 4.74 4.61
N GLN A 71 -6.87 4.93 5.59
CA GLN A 71 -6.58 5.80 6.73
C GLN A 71 -5.47 5.23 7.61
N LYS A 72 -5.48 3.91 7.86
CA LYS A 72 -4.41 3.22 8.58
C LYS A 72 -3.07 3.38 7.86
N TYR A 73 -3.03 3.24 6.54
CA TYR A 73 -1.81 3.42 5.75
C TYR A 73 -1.19 4.81 5.93
N ILE A 74 -2.02 5.85 5.91
CA ILE A 74 -1.60 7.24 6.15
C ILE A 74 -1.09 7.41 7.59
N ALA A 75 -1.82 6.88 8.57
CA ALA A 75 -1.47 6.99 9.99
C ALA A 75 -0.20 6.22 10.36
N LEU A 76 0.15 5.19 9.61
CA LEU A 76 1.37 4.40 9.81
C LEU A 76 2.65 5.10 9.33
N PHE A 77 2.57 6.30 8.77
CA PHE A 77 3.78 7.05 8.44
C PHE A 77 4.56 7.45 9.71
N PRO A 78 5.87 7.13 9.84
CA PRO A 78 6.78 6.50 8.89
C PRO A 78 7.01 4.98 9.09
N LEU A 79 6.10 4.23 9.71
CA LEU A 79 6.22 2.79 9.97
C LEU A 79 5.97 1.97 8.68
N SER A 80 6.88 2.07 7.73
CA SER A 80 6.71 1.54 6.37
C SER A 80 6.55 0.03 6.30
N THR A 81 7.19 -0.74 7.18
CA THR A 81 7.09 -2.21 7.21
C THR A 81 5.68 -2.68 7.59
N GLU A 82 5.06 -2.03 8.56
CA GLU A 82 3.67 -2.31 8.96
C GLU A 82 2.70 -1.93 7.84
N ALA A 83 2.87 -0.74 7.26
CA ALA A 83 2.06 -0.28 6.14
C ALA A 83 2.14 -1.23 4.94
N TRP A 84 3.34 -1.73 4.63
CA TRP A 84 3.57 -2.71 3.57
C TRP A 84 2.93 -4.07 3.88
N ALA A 85 3.02 -4.55 5.13
CA ALA A 85 2.39 -5.80 5.54
C ALA A 85 0.86 -5.74 5.38
N GLU A 86 0.23 -4.67 5.86
CA GLU A 86 -1.22 -4.46 5.75
C GLU A 86 -1.69 -4.32 4.30
N GLN A 87 -0.94 -3.59 3.48
CA GLN A 87 -1.27 -3.43 2.05
C GLN A 87 -1.23 -4.78 1.33
N ARG A 88 -0.23 -5.63 1.60
CA ARG A 88 -0.15 -6.98 1.02
C ARG A 88 -1.29 -7.87 1.49
N ARG A 89 -1.67 -7.79 2.76
CA ARG A 89 -2.73 -8.60 3.35
C ARG A 89 -4.11 -8.25 2.80
N THR A 90 -4.39 -6.96 2.61
CA THR A 90 -5.73 -6.47 2.28
C THR A 90 -5.87 -5.99 0.84
N GLY A 91 -4.78 -5.66 0.17
CA GLY A 91 -4.79 -4.99 -1.14
C GLY A 91 -5.03 -3.48 -1.06
N TYR A 92 -5.19 -2.92 0.14
CA TYR A 92 -5.51 -1.49 0.33
C TYR A 92 -4.43 -0.74 1.09
N PRO A 93 -4.22 0.56 0.74
CA PRO A 93 -4.78 1.23 -0.46
C PRO A 93 -4.24 0.62 -1.74
N VAL A 94 -4.96 0.81 -2.84
CA VAL A 94 -4.43 0.49 -4.17
C VAL A 94 -3.34 1.50 -4.48
N LEU A 95 -2.10 1.01 -4.62
CA LEU A 95 -0.93 1.84 -4.90
C LEU A 95 -0.72 1.99 -6.40
N PHE A 96 -0.16 3.12 -6.81
CA PHE A 96 0.26 3.30 -8.19
C PHE A 96 1.37 2.31 -8.55
N PRO A 97 1.29 1.67 -9.73
CA PRO A 97 2.38 0.84 -10.21
C PRO A 97 3.65 1.66 -10.41
N ALA A 98 4.80 1.05 -10.20
CA ALA A 98 6.08 1.71 -10.48
C ALA A 98 6.18 2.01 -11.99
N TYR A 99 6.53 3.25 -12.34
CA TYR A 99 6.68 3.64 -13.75
C TYR A 99 7.84 2.90 -14.43
N VAL A 100 8.92 2.69 -13.70
CA VAL A 100 10.08 1.92 -14.15
C VAL A 100 10.29 0.72 -13.23
N ASN A 101 10.43 -0.47 -13.80
CA ASN A 101 10.68 -1.71 -13.09
C ASN A 101 11.99 -2.33 -13.56
N GLU A 102 13.04 -2.19 -12.75
CA GLU A 102 14.39 -2.69 -13.03
C GLU A 102 14.67 -4.05 -12.34
N SER A 103 13.64 -4.76 -11.92
CA SER A 103 13.79 -6.02 -11.19
C SER A 103 14.26 -7.22 -12.04
N ASN A 104 14.47 -7.04 -13.34
CA ASN A 104 14.81 -8.12 -14.28
C ASN A 104 13.81 -9.31 -14.23
N GLY A 105 12.54 -9.02 -14.01
CA GLY A 105 11.48 -10.02 -13.95
C GLY A 105 11.29 -10.69 -12.57
N ALA A 106 12.03 -10.30 -11.55
CA ALA A 106 11.86 -10.83 -10.19
C ALA A 106 10.58 -10.31 -9.49
N VAL A 107 10.01 -9.22 -10.02
CA VAL A 107 8.78 -8.57 -9.52
C VAL A 107 8.05 -8.01 -10.73
N THR A 108 6.72 -8.11 -10.78
CA THR A 108 5.92 -7.37 -11.76
C THR A 108 5.50 -6.02 -11.24
N THR A 109 5.19 -5.12 -12.17
CA THR A 109 4.68 -3.78 -11.85
C THR A 109 3.31 -3.84 -11.18
N GLU A 110 2.48 -4.82 -11.56
CA GLU A 110 1.11 -5.00 -11.09
C GLU A 110 1.05 -5.52 -9.66
N GLU A 111 1.89 -6.52 -9.32
CA GLU A 111 1.87 -7.13 -8.00
C GLU A 111 2.82 -6.45 -7.00
N GLY A 112 3.86 -5.77 -7.50
CA GLY A 112 4.87 -5.15 -6.67
C GLY A 112 5.68 -6.18 -5.85
N VAL A 113 6.47 -5.67 -4.91
CA VAL A 113 7.28 -6.52 -4.02
C VAL A 113 6.38 -7.19 -2.99
N ARG A 114 6.34 -8.52 -3.00
CA ARG A 114 5.51 -9.34 -2.11
C ARG A 114 6.28 -9.90 -0.91
N ARG A 115 7.58 -10.11 -1.04
CA ARG A 115 8.47 -10.58 0.02
C ARG A 115 9.90 -10.12 -0.19
N GLN A 116 10.68 -10.16 0.87
CA GLN A 116 12.13 -10.11 0.75
C GLN A 116 12.67 -11.49 0.37
N ILE A 117 13.65 -11.52 -0.51
CA ILE A 117 14.36 -12.76 -0.86
C ILE A 117 15.25 -13.21 0.31
N TYR A 118 15.64 -14.47 0.31
CA TYR A 118 16.62 -14.97 1.27
C TYR A 118 17.98 -14.27 1.10
N SER A 119 18.78 -14.29 2.15
CA SER A 119 20.14 -13.74 2.08
C SER A 119 20.97 -14.48 1.03
N SER A 120 21.85 -13.75 0.34
CA SER A 120 22.72 -14.32 -0.69
C SER A 120 23.62 -15.45 -0.20
N ASN A 121 23.95 -15.46 1.09
CA ASN A 121 24.77 -16.51 1.72
C ASN A 121 23.92 -17.62 2.41
N ALA A 122 22.61 -17.63 2.25
CA ALA A 122 21.76 -18.63 2.89
C ALA A 122 22.08 -20.07 2.43
N GLY A 123 22.45 -20.24 1.16
CA GLY A 123 22.87 -21.52 0.63
C GLY A 123 24.18 -22.05 1.24
N ASP A 124 25.11 -21.16 1.58
CA ASP A 124 26.40 -21.54 2.19
C ASP A 124 26.25 -21.86 3.67
N THR A 125 25.32 -21.21 4.35
CA THR A 125 25.12 -21.37 5.80
C THR A 125 24.12 -22.46 6.15
N ASN A 126 23.07 -22.67 5.35
CA ASN A 126 22.02 -23.68 5.56
C ASN A 126 21.33 -24.06 4.25
N ALA A 127 21.99 -24.83 3.41
CA ALA A 127 21.46 -25.24 2.09
C ALA A 127 20.17 -26.06 2.19
N GLU A 128 20.04 -26.94 3.19
CA GLU A 128 18.85 -27.77 3.37
C GLU A 128 17.65 -26.93 3.82
N GLY A 129 17.86 -26.02 4.76
CA GLY A 129 16.84 -25.09 5.21
C GLY A 129 16.37 -24.15 4.10
N LEU A 130 17.31 -23.64 3.28
CA LEU A 130 16.97 -22.84 2.11
C LEU A 130 16.12 -23.62 1.12
N LYS A 131 16.51 -24.86 0.78
CA LYS A 131 15.74 -25.72 -0.13
C LYS A 131 14.33 -25.95 0.39
N THR A 132 14.20 -26.33 1.67
CA THR A 132 12.90 -26.54 2.33
C THR A 132 12.04 -25.28 2.28
N GLY A 133 12.62 -24.11 2.55
CA GLY A 133 11.91 -22.82 2.47
C GLY A 133 11.40 -22.52 1.07
N ILE A 134 12.21 -22.76 0.04
CA ILE A 134 11.82 -22.57 -1.37
C ILE A 134 10.71 -23.56 -1.78
N ASP A 135 10.79 -24.82 -1.35
CA ASP A 135 9.76 -25.82 -1.64
C ASP A 135 8.41 -25.44 -1.01
N LEU A 136 8.42 -24.91 0.21
CA LEU A 136 7.22 -24.39 0.88
C LEU A 136 6.66 -23.16 0.16
N LEU A 137 7.49 -22.22 -0.25
CA LEU A 137 7.08 -21.05 -1.05
C LEU A 137 6.39 -21.48 -2.33
N ASN A 138 6.94 -22.46 -3.05
CA ASN A 138 6.33 -22.96 -4.29
C ASN A 138 4.99 -23.64 -4.05
N LYS A 139 4.86 -24.40 -2.97
CA LYS A 139 3.63 -25.11 -2.62
C LYS A 139 2.49 -24.16 -2.26
N GLU A 140 2.79 -23.06 -1.60
CA GLU A 140 1.78 -22.14 -1.05
C GLU A 140 1.58 -20.89 -1.88
N ASN A 141 2.35 -20.76 -2.95
CA ASN A 141 2.34 -19.58 -3.81
C ASN A 141 1.01 -19.41 -4.56
N SER A 142 0.44 -18.22 -4.45
CA SER A 142 -0.78 -17.82 -5.15
C SER A 142 -0.56 -16.67 -6.13
N SER A 143 0.67 -16.45 -6.57
CA SER A 143 0.98 -15.37 -7.54
C SER A 143 0.21 -15.56 -8.83
N LYS A 144 -0.44 -14.50 -9.30
CA LYS A 144 -1.15 -14.48 -10.60
C LYS A 144 -0.21 -14.25 -11.77
N THR A 145 1.01 -13.80 -11.50
CA THR A 145 2.01 -13.41 -12.51
C THR A 145 3.08 -14.46 -12.73
N GLY A 146 2.93 -15.64 -12.09
CA GLY A 146 3.80 -16.79 -12.30
C GLY A 146 5.13 -16.76 -11.53
N HIS A 147 5.34 -15.79 -10.65
CA HIS A 147 6.53 -15.79 -9.77
C HIS A 147 6.51 -17.00 -8.83
N SER A 148 7.67 -17.58 -8.61
CA SER A 148 7.84 -18.78 -7.77
C SER A 148 9.23 -18.81 -7.15
N GLY A 149 9.44 -19.70 -6.20
CA GLY A 149 10.73 -19.84 -5.52
C GLY A 149 11.15 -18.58 -4.78
N ASP A 150 12.44 -18.32 -4.74
CA ASP A 150 13.02 -17.19 -4.02
C ASP A 150 13.05 -15.90 -4.85
N GLN A 151 11.89 -15.44 -5.27
CA GLN A 151 11.71 -14.18 -5.99
C GLN A 151 10.94 -13.16 -5.15
N GLY A 152 11.17 -11.87 -5.41
CA GLY A 152 10.48 -10.78 -4.72
C GLY A 152 8.98 -10.74 -5.00
N GLY A 153 8.53 -11.26 -6.14
CA GLY A 153 7.12 -11.37 -6.54
C GLY A 153 6.42 -12.63 -6.01
N THR A 154 7.14 -13.59 -5.41
CA THR A 154 6.52 -14.81 -4.86
C THR A 154 5.71 -14.47 -3.61
N ARG A 155 4.45 -14.94 -3.57
CA ARG A 155 3.54 -14.66 -2.45
C ARG A 155 3.76 -15.64 -1.30
N LEU A 156 3.54 -15.15 -0.10
CA LEU A 156 3.52 -15.95 1.12
C LEU A 156 2.13 -16.58 1.33
N TRP A 157 2.03 -17.59 2.15
CA TRP A 157 0.79 -18.34 2.40
C TRP A 157 -0.41 -17.48 2.85
N TRP A 158 -0.16 -16.39 3.56
CA TRP A 158 -1.19 -15.45 4.02
C TRP A 158 -1.47 -14.34 2.99
N ASP A 159 -0.56 -14.10 2.06
CA ASP A 159 -0.70 -13.14 0.96
C ASP A 159 -1.34 -13.84 -0.25
N ASN A 160 -2.57 -14.29 -0.10
CA ASN A 160 -3.24 -15.12 -1.09
C ASN A 160 -4.12 -14.31 -2.03
N ALA A 161 -3.68 -14.15 -3.28
CA ALA A 161 -4.41 -13.42 -4.32
C ALA A 161 -5.77 -14.03 -4.71
N ALA A 162 -6.00 -15.31 -4.40
CA ALA A 162 -7.25 -15.99 -4.72
C ALA A 162 -8.33 -15.83 -3.65
N LYS A 163 -7.95 -15.42 -2.44
CA LYS A 163 -8.87 -15.15 -1.34
C LYS A 163 -9.25 -13.68 -1.36
N GLY A 164 -10.54 -13.38 -1.28
CA GLY A 164 -11.02 -12.06 -0.92
C GLY A 164 -10.79 -11.77 0.57
N ASN A 165 -11.12 -10.57 1.00
CA ASN A 165 -11.04 -10.18 2.40
C ASN A 165 -12.23 -10.72 3.23
N PHE A 166 -13.30 -11.14 2.54
CA PHE A 166 -14.55 -11.66 3.11
C PHE A 166 -15.06 -12.87 2.33
#